data_7078e8c75967da19e55dff3e1250ad96
#
_entry.id   7078e8c75967da19e55dff3e1250ad96
#
_cell.length_a   1.000
_cell.length_b   1.000
_cell.length_c   1.000
_cell.angle_alpha   90.00
_cell.angle_beta   90.00
_cell.angle_gamma   90.00
#
_symmetry.space_group_name_H-M   'P 1'
#
loop_
_entity.id
_entity.type
_entity.pdbx_description
1 polymer ?
#
loop_
_entity_poly.entity_id
_entity_poly.type
_entity_poly.pdbx_seq_one_letter_code
_entity_poly.pdbx_strand_id
1 'polypeptide(L)'
;MTAAPSDSSTLAAPFRILVLPGDGIGREVIPAALEVLRATGLPFDFVTAEAGWECFQQHGTSLPDATLAAARAADAILFGAVSSPSHPVVGYRSPIVGLRRALDLYANIRPVKTKDERGTTKDGGTFVVRPSSFVDLVVVRENTEGLYAGLETSDGETAVAQRVITRRASERIAQAAFELARQRTTTDDRQSTTVEQGGQWSVVGRRSPRVTVVHKANVMRETCGLFRATALKVAERYPDVTVDEQLVDSAALQLVQRPERFDVLVTTNMFGDILSDVASYWCGGLGMATSANIGDNHALFEPVHGSAPDIAGKGIANPLAAIGCAAMLLDHLANRSLPDTQQLVADECRVWATRIRAAITATLAGDIRTPDLGGTARTADVTHAIITTMANDG
;
A
#
# COMPACT_ATOMS: atom_id res chain seq x y z
N MET A 1 30.70 -50.43 -12.40
CA MET A 1 29.53 -49.60 -12.81
C MET A 1 29.26 -48.63 -11.69
N THR A 2 29.83 -47.47 -11.80
CA THR A 2 29.67 -46.36 -10.86
C THR A 2 28.49 -45.53 -11.32
N ALA A 3 27.43 -45.46 -10.51
CA ALA A 3 26.28 -44.61 -10.75
C ALA A 3 26.70 -43.16 -10.69
N ALA A 4 26.44 -42.39 -11.73
CA ALA A 4 26.60 -40.96 -11.75
C ALA A 4 25.60 -40.30 -10.74
N PRO A 5 26.00 -39.25 -10.02
CA PRO A 5 25.07 -38.52 -9.20
C PRO A 5 24.07 -37.80 -10.10
N SER A 6 22.80 -38.06 -9.91
CA SER A 6 21.70 -37.30 -10.49
C SER A 6 21.61 -35.93 -9.81
N ASP A 7 22.37 -34.98 -10.32
CA ASP A 7 22.29 -33.57 -9.93
C ASP A 7 21.15 -32.94 -10.73
N SER A 8 19.90 -33.20 -10.31
CA SER A 8 18.73 -32.45 -10.74
C SER A 8 18.32 -31.52 -9.60
N SER A 9 19.12 -30.47 -9.40
CA SER A 9 18.61 -29.26 -8.73
C SER A 9 17.52 -28.68 -9.64
N THR A 10 16.28 -29.11 -9.44
CA THR A 10 15.10 -28.45 -10.03
C THR A 10 15.06 -27.06 -9.45
N LEU A 11 15.65 -26.09 -10.16
CA LEU A 11 15.51 -24.66 -9.85
C LEU A 11 14.02 -24.38 -9.78
N ALA A 12 13.57 -23.81 -8.65
CA ALA A 12 12.19 -23.38 -8.49
C ALA A 12 11.80 -22.46 -9.65
N ALA A 13 10.60 -22.61 -10.19
CA ALA A 13 10.13 -21.73 -11.25
C ALA A 13 10.11 -20.28 -10.75
N PRO A 14 10.61 -19.31 -11.52
CA PRO A 14 10.66 -17.92 -11.10
C PRO A 14 9.25 -17.36 -10.92
N PHE A 15 9.07 -16.47 -9.94
CA PHE A 15 7.83 -15.69 -9.82
C PHE A 15 7.74 -14.69 -10.97
N ARG A 16 6.62 -14.69 -11.67
CA ARG A 16 6.34 -13.74 -12.74
C ARG A 16 5.77 -12.46 -12.18
N ILE A 17 6.52 -11.36 -12.32
CA ILE A 17 6.11 -10.04 -11.85
C ILE A 17 5.80 -9.15 -13.06
N LEU A 18 4.54 -8.72 -13.19
CA LEU A 18 4.19 -7.71 -14.18
C LEU A 18 4.61 -6.33 -13.65
N VAL A 19 5.34 -5.60 -14.47
CA VAL A 19 5.87 -4.27 -14.17
C VAL A 19 5.17 -3.24 -15.05
N LEU A 20 4.48 -2.30 -14.44
CA LEU A 20 3.75 -1.22 -15.09
C LEU A 20 4.28 0.13 -14.59
N PRO A 21 5.30 0.73 -15.21
CA PRO A 21 5.81 2.03 -14.77
C PRO A 21 4.74 3.13 -14.83
N GLY A 22 3.87 3.10 -15.82
CA GLY A 22 2.85 4.13 -16.03
C GLY A 22 3.43 5.43 -16.56
N ASP A 23 3.00 6.56 -15.98
CA ASP A 23 3.30 7.91 -16.42
C ASP A 23 4.24 8.65 -15.45
N GLY A 24 4.89 9.71 -15.96
CA GLY A 24 5.64 10.67 -15.16
C GLY A 24 6.70 10.04 -14.27
N ILE A 25 6.69 10.36 -12.95
CA ILE A 25 7.67 9.81 -12.00
C ILE A 25 7.61 8.29 -11.83
N GLY A 26 6.51 7.63 -12.22
CA GLY A 26 6.45 6.17 -12.23
C GLY A 26 7.58 5.53 -13.04
N ARG A 27 8.06 6.20 -14.09
CA ARG A 27 9.22 5.80 -14.92
C ARG A 27 10.57 6.01 -14.24
N GLU A 28 10.59 6.66 -13.08
CA GLU A 28 11.80 6.84 -12.27
C GLU A 28 11.78 5.91 -11.05
N VAL A 29 10.67 5.89 -10.32
CA VAL A 29 10.57 5.17 -9.05
C VAL A 29 10.39 3.65 -9.21
N ILE A 30 9.78 3.18 -10.32
CA ILE A 30 9.66 1.74 -10.58
C ILE A 30 10.99 1.11 -10.98
N PRO A 31 11.81 1.68 -11.88
CA PRO A 31 13.18 1.20 -12.09
C PRO A 31 13.99 1.11 -10.78
N ALA A 32 13.89 2.10 -9.90
CA ALA A 32 14.54 2.07 -8.60
C ALA A 32 14.09 0.88 -7.73
N ALA A 33 12.78 0.61 -7.67
CA ALA A 33 12.24 -0.56 -6.96
C ALA A 33 12.68 -1.88 -7.59
N LEU A 34 12.80 -1.94 -8.93
CA LEU A 34 13.31 -3.12 -9.64
C LEU A 34 14.80 -3.37 -9.37
N GLU A 35 15.62 -2.32 -9.26
CA GLU A 35 17.03 -2.47 -8.87
C GLU A 35 17.16 -3.10 -7.49
N VAL A 36 16.33 -2.66 -6.53
CA VAL A 36 16.28 -3.24 -5.18
C VAL A 36 15.83 -4.70 -5.23
N LEU A 37 14.78 -5.04 -6.00
CA LEU A 37 14.34 -6.43 -6.16
C LEU A 37 15.42 -7.30 -6.81
N ARG A 38 16.13 -6.82 -7.83
CA ARG A 38 17.24 -7.56 -8.47
C ARG A 38 18.39 -7.79 -7.51
N ALA A 39 18.68 -6.82 -6.63
CA ALA A 39 19.74 -6.94 -5.63
C ALA A 39 19.47 -8.03 -4.59
N THR A 40 18.24 -8.54 -4.46
CA THR A 40 17.93 -9.69 -3.59
C THR A 40 18.47 -11.02 -4.13
N GLY A 41 18.75 -11.12 -5.43
CA GLY A 41 19.14 -12.37 -6.08
C GLY A 41 18.01 -13.40 -6.23
N LEU A 42 16.78 -13.07 -5.82
CA LEU A 42 15.62 -13.98 -5.95
C LEU A 42 15.23 -14.21 -7.42
N PRO A 43 14.72 -15.40 -7.75
CA PRO A 43 14.38 -15.77 -9.12
C PRO A 43 13.05 -15.11 -9.56
N PHE A 44 13.14 -13.92 -10.16
CA PHE A 44 12.00 -13.22 -10.74
C PHE A 44 12.05 -13.19 -12.27
N ASP A 45 10.89 -13.39 -12.90
CA ASP A 45 10.63 -13.12 -14.30
C ASP A 45 9.87 -11.77 -14.41
N PHE A 46 10.58 -10.69 -14.74
CA PHE A 46 9.99 -9.36 -14.87
C PHE A 46 9.46 -9.13 -16.28
N VAL A 47 8.14 -9.02 -16.42
CA VAL A 47 7.45 -8.70 -17.66
C VAL A 47 7.00 -7.24 -17.61
N THR A 48 7.50 -6.39 -18.50
CA THR A 48 7.09 -4.98 -18.58
C THR A 48 5.98 -4.80 -19.60
N ALA A 49 4.95 -4.02 -19.24
CA ALA A 49 3.88 -3.64 -20.16
C ALA A 49 3.48 -2.17 -19.96
N GLU A 50 2.67 -1.65 -20.87
CA GLU A 50 2.25 -0.25 -20.89
C GLU A 50 0.85 -0.09 -20.28
N ALA A 51 0.67 1.00 -19.52
CA ALA A 51 -0.61 1.47 -19.03
C ALA A 51 -0.48 2.97 -18.69
N GLY A 52 -1.55 3.73 -18.74
CA GLY A 52 -1.53 5.13 -18.34
C GLY A 52 -2.08 6.09 -19.37
N TRP A 53 -1.88 7.38 -19.11
CA TRP A 53 -2.30 8.48 -19.97
C TRP A 53 -1.50 8.51 -21.29
N GLU A 54 -0.19 8.35 -21.21
CA GLU A 54 0.65 8.34 -22.42
C GLU A 54 0.34 7.13 -23.31
N CYS A 55 0.06 5.96 -22.71
CA CYS A 55 -0.42 4.79 -23.44
C CYS A 55 -1.76 5.09 -24.15
N PHE A 56 -2.69 5.81 -23.49
CA PHE A 56 -3.93 6.25 -24.12
C PHE A 56 -3.69 7.20 -25.30
N GLN A 57 -2.80 8.16 -25.15
CA GLN A 57 -2.47 9.11 -26.22
C GLN A 57 -1.87 8.41 -27.45
N GLN A 58 -1.09 7.35 -27.26
CA GLN A 58 -0.43 6.62 -28.33
C GLN A 58 -1.32 5.57 -28.99
N HIS A 59 -2.14 4.87 -28.20
CA HIS A 59 -2.86 3.67 -28.63
C HIS A 59 -4.39 3.79 -28.57
N GLY A 60 -4.93 4.91 -28.07
CA GLY A 60 -6.38 5.09 -27.86
C GLY A 60 -6.96 4.28 -26.71
N THR A 61 -6.13 3.58 -25.93
CA THR A 61 -6.51 2.84 -24.74
C THR A 61 -5.49 3.04 -23.61
N SER A 62 -5.94 3.29 -22.41
CA SER A 62 -5.06 3.42 -21.22
C SER A 62 -4.65 2.08 -20.61
N LEU A 63 -5.33 1.00 -20.97
CA LEU A 63 -5.09 -0.36 -20.51
C LEU A 63 -5.28 -1.31 -21.69
N PRO A 64 -4.24 -1.62 -22.47
CA PRO A 64 -4.32 -2.58 -23.58
C PRO A 64 -4.72 -3.98 -23.13
N ASP A 65 -5.42 -4.73 -23.97
CA ASP A 65 -5.82 -6.11 -23.68
C ASP A 65 -4.62 -7.02 -23.41
N ALA A 66 -3.50 -6.79 -24.08
CA ALA A 66 -2.24 -7.51 -23.87
C ALA A 66 -1.72 -7.27 -22.43
N THR A 67 -1.77 -6.03 -21.95
CA THR A 67 -1.41 -5.69 -20.56
C THR A 67 -2.34 -6.37 -19.55
N LEU A 68 -3.64 -6.38 -19.82
CA LEU A 68 -4.60 -7.07 -18.97
C LEU A 68 -4.40 -8.60 -18.96
N ALA A 69 -4.06 -9.19 -20.11
CA ALA A 69 -3.74 -10.60 -20.19
C ALA A 69 -2.46 -10.94 -19.40
N ALA A 70 -1.42 -10.11 -19.51
CA ALA A 70 -0.21 -10.25 -18.71
C ALA A 70 -0.48 -10.10 -17.21
N ALA A 71 -1.37 -9.18 -16.82
CA ALA A 71 -1.77 -8.98 -15.43
C ALA A 71 -2.48 -10.21 -14.82
N ARG A 72 -3.31 -10.90 -15.61
CA ARG A 72 -3.95 -12.16 -15.19
C ARG A 72 -2.98 -13.33 -15.05
N ALA A 73 -1.88 -13.31 -15.79
CA ALA A 73 -0.87 -14.36 -15.81
C ALA A 73 0.27 -14.14 -14.79
N ALA A 74 0.33 -12.97 -14.17
CA ALA A 74 1.37 -12.60 -13.21
C ALA A 74 1.07 -13.12 -11.80
N ASP A 75 2.12 -13.47 -11.05
CA ASP A 75 2.03 -13.80 -9.63
C ASP A 75 1.79 -12.55 -8.77
N ALA A 76 2.34 -11.40 -9.20
CA ALA A 76 2.11 -10.09 -8.61
C ALA A 76 2.34 -8.99 -9.64
N ILE A 77 1.80 -7.80 -9.38
CA ILE A 77 1.92 -6.63 -10.24
C ILE A 77 2.58 -5.50 -9.45
N LEU A 78 3.67 -4.93 -9.98
CA LEU A 78 4.28 -3.71 -9.48
C LEU A 78 3.90 -2.56 -10.41
N PHE A 79 3.13 -1.61 -9.89
CA PHE A 79 2.56 -0.50 -10.65
C PHE A 79 3.16 0.83 -10.16
N GLY A 80 3.47 1.74 -11.07
CA GLY A 80 4.06 3.04 -10.74
C GLY A 80 3.00 4.11 -10.46
N ALA A 81 2.79 4.98 -11.44
CA ALA A 81 1.87 6.10 -11.31
C ALA A 81 1.11 6.36 -12.62
N VAL A 82 -0.01 7.04 -12.53
CA VAL A 82 -0.75 7.46 -13.72
C VAL A 82 -1.08 8.95 -13.66
N SER A 83 -1.06 9.56 -14.83
CA SER A 83 -1.63 10.89 -15.04
C SER A 83 -3.12 10.77 -15.33
N SER A 84 -3.90 11.66 -14.75
CA SER A 84 -5.31 11.80 -15.09
C SER A 84 -5.52 13.16 -15.75
N PRO A 85 -6.23 13.23 -16.90
CA PRO A 85 -6.53 14.51 -17.52
C PRO A 85 -7.37 15.37 -16.57
N SER A 86 -7.13 16.67 -16.54
CA SER A 86 -7.85 17.64 -15.70
C SER A 86 -9.30 17.89 -16.15
N HIS A 87 -9.66 17.41 -17.34
CA HIS A 87 -10.99 17.52 -17.94
C HIS A 87 -11.40 16.18 -18.54
N PRO A 88 -12.70 15.93 -18.71
CA PRO A 88 -13.19 14.70 -19.32
C PRO A 88 -12.63 14.52 -20.73
N VAL A 89 -12.01 13.36 -21.00
CA VAL A 89 -11.55 12.97 -22.33
C VAL A 89 -12.32 11.75 -22.79
N VAL A 90 -12.92 11.85 -23.95
CA VAL A 90 -13.74 10.79 -24.52
C VAL A 90 -12.90 9.52 -24.71
N GLY A 91 -13.39 8.41 -24.18
CA GLY A 91 -12.74 7.10 -24.26
C GLY A 91 -11.66 6.86 -23.20
N TYR A 92 -11.16 7.87 -22.49
CA TYR A 92 -10.21 7.66 -21.40
C TYR A 92 -10.88 7.05 -20.16
N ARG A 93 -10.26 6.04 -19.62
CA ARG A 93 -10.58 5.46 -18.31
C ARG A 93 -9.30 5.22 -17.53
N SER A 94 -9.31 5.45 -16.24
CA SER A 94 -8.14 5.19 -15.40
C SER A 94 -7.74 3.70 -15.46
N PRO A 95 -6.50 3.37 -15.85
CA PRO A 95 -6.05 1.99 -15.99
C PRO A 95 -6.03 1.25 -14.66
N ILE A 96 -5.74 1.95 -13.56
CA ILE A 96 -5.75 1.33 -12.22
C ILE A 96 -7.17 0.91 -11.81
N VAL A 97 -8.19 1.72 -12.11
CA VAL A 97 -9.59 1.34 -11.87
C VAL A 97 -9.99 0.16 -12.75
N GLY A 98 -9.49 0.12 -14.00
CA GLY A 98 -9.67 -1.01 -14.91
C GLY A 98 -9.08 -2.30 -14.36
N LEU A 99 -7.83 -2.27 -13.89
CA LEU A 99 -7.16 -3.42 -13.27
C LEU A 99 -7.85 -3.90 -11.99
N ARG A 100 -8.22 -2.97 -11.08
CA ARG A 100 -8.93 -3.30 -9.84
C ARG A 100 -10.23 -4.06 -10.09
N ARG A 101 -10.98 -3.65 -11.10
CA ARG A 101 -12.24 -4.33 -11.50
C ARG A 101 -11.98 -5.66 -12.19
N ALA A 102 -11.07 -5.69 -13.17
CA ALA A 102 -10.83 -6.87 -14.00
C ALA A 102 -10.19 -8.04 -13.25
N LEU A 103 -9.45 -7.74 -12.16
CA LEU A 103 -8.77 -8.69 -11.30
C LEU A 103 -9.44 -8.85 -9.92
N ASP A 104 -10.60 -8.21 -9.72
CA ASP A 104 -11.36 -8.16 -8.45
C ASP A 104 -10.49 -7.84 -7.23
N LEU A 105 -9.66 -6.80 -7.34
CA LEU A 105 -8.76 -6.33 -6.27
C LEU A 105 -9.58 -5.50 -5.27
N TYR A 106 -10.35 -6.15 -4.43
CA TYR A 106 -11.35 -5.51 -3.59
C TYR A 106 -10.81 -4.85 -2.33
N ALA A 107 -9.65 -5.27 -1.83
CA ALA A 107 -9.06 -4.74 -0.61
C ALA A 107 -7.84 -3.88 -0.94
N ASN A 108 -7.94 -2.58 -0.71
CA ASN A 108 -6.80 -1.68 -0.78
C ASN A 108 -6.24 -1.46 0.62
N ILE A 109 -5.02 -1.94 0.85
CA ILE A 109 -4.31 -1.94 2.13
C ILE A 109 -3.27 -0.83 2.11
N ARG A 110 -3.40 0.16 2.98
CA ARG A 110 -2.50 1.32 3.09
C ARG A 110 -1.91 1.41 4.50
N PRO A 111 -0.72 0.86 4.74
CA PRO A 111 -0.03 0.98 6.03
C PRO A 111 0.50 2.40 6.23
N VAL A 112 0.37 2.89 7.45
CA VAL A 112 0.87 4.18 7.90
C VAL A 112 1.69 3.96 9.16
N LYS A 113 2.98 4.20 9.06
CA LYS A 113 3.92 4.02 10.17
C LYS A 113 4.86 5.20 10.23
N THR A 114 5.02 5.81 11.41
CA THR A 114 6.07 6.81 11.62
C THR A 114 7.43 6.12 11.53
N LYS A 115 8.34 6.71 10.76
CA LYS A 115 9.65 6.11 10.49
C LYS A 115 10.78 6.73 11.31
N ASP A 116 10.51 7.76 12.11
CA ASP A 116 11.54 8.42 12.90
C ASP A 116 11.05 8.73 14.32
N GLU A 117 11.79 8.25 15.32
CA GLU A 117 11.64 8.64 16.73
C GLU A 117 12.25 10.02 17.02
N ARG A 118 13.07 10.54 16.10
CA ARG A 118 13.78 11.81 16.21
C ARG A 118 13.16 12.85 15.28
N GLY A 119 12.08 13.47 15.73
CA GLY A 119 11.60 14.70 15.09
C GLY A 119 12.66 15.79 15.19
N THR A 120 13.59 15.87 14.25
CA THR A 120 14.50 17.00 14.12
C THR A 120 13.80 18.14 13.44
N THR A 121 13.32 19.10 14.24
CA THR A 121 13.12 20.46 13.76
C THR A 121 14.49 21.12 13.74
N LYS A 122 15.06 21.37 12.58
CA LYS A 122 16.01 22.45 12.40
C LYS A 122 15.29 23.60 11.71
N ASP A 123 15.17 24.65 12.50
CA ASP A 123 15.05 26.07 12.15
C ASP A 123 14.01 26.51 11.14
N GLY A 124 13.08 27.36 11.60
CA GLY A 124 12.33 28.28 10.79
C GLY A 124 10.82 28.10 10.76
N GLY A 125 10.15 28.12 11.92
CA GLY A 125 8.76 28.54 12.00
C GLY A 125 7.68 27.55 11.50
N THR A 126 7.99 26.31 11.23
CA THR A 126 6.98 25.30 10.90
C THR A 126 6.50 24.62 12.19
N PHE A 127 5.21 24.74 12.47
CA PHE A 127 4.56 24.08 13.59
C PHE A 127 4.52 22.57 13.33
N VAL A 128 5.52 21.84 13.75
CA VAL A 128 5.52 20.39 13.67
C VAL A 128 4.76 19.87 14.89
N VAL A 129 3.53 19.44 14.68
CA VAL A 129 2.80 18.64 15.69
C VAL A 129 3.51 17.30 15.79
N ARG A 130 4.31 17.11 16.84
CA ARG A 130 4.89 15.80 17.13
C ARG A 130 3.79 14.92 17.69
N PRO A 131 3.54 13.72 17.15
CA PRO A 131 2.77 12.73 17.90
C PRO A 131 3.57 12.42 19.18
N SER A 132 2.88 12.44 20.29
CA SER A 132 3.46 12.02 21.58
C SER A 132 3.74 10.51 21.63
N SER A 133 3.44 9.79 20.54
CA SER A 133 3.51 8.35 20.44
C SER A 133 3.80 7.89 19.01
N PHE A 134 4.36 6.71 18.90
CA PHE A 134 4.60 6.00 17.65
C PHE A 134 3.27 5.68 16.93
N VAL A 135 3.16 6.06 15.65
CA VAL A 135 2.00 5.77 14.81
C VAL A 135 2.28 4.51 14.01
N ASP A 136 1.40 3.53 14.14
CA ASP A 136 1.40 2.30 13.36
C ASP A 136 -0.04 1.83 13.17
N LEU A 137 -0.64 2.21 12.06
CA LEU A 137 -2.01 1.89 11.70
C LEU A 137 -2.11 1.45 10.24
N VAL A 138 -3.23 0.85 9.87
CA VAL A 138 -3.52 0.49 8.47
C VAL A 138 -4.92 0.94 8.11
N VAL A 139 -5.06 1.57 6.95
CA VAL A 139 -6.36 1.84 6.33
C VAL A 139 -6.67 0.72 5.35
N VAL A 140 -7.79 0.04 5.58
CA VAL A 140 -8.36 -1.01 4.71
C VAL A 140 -9.57 -0.41 4.00
N ARG A 141 -9.38 -0.12 2.71
CA ARG A 141 -10.33 0.56 1.84
C ARG A 141 -11.00 -0.45 0.91
N GLU A 142 -12.33 -0.50 0.90
CA GLU A 142 -13.05 -1.17 -0.19
C GLU A 142 -12.72 -0.48 -1.52
N ASN A 143 -12.53 -1.23 -2.59
CA ASN A 143 -11.83 -0.74 -3.77
C ASN A 143 -12.57 -0.95 -5.09
N THR A 144 -13.76 -1.56 -5.10
CA THR A 144 -14.46 -1.98 -6.32
C THR A 144 -15.81 -1.32 -6.53
N GLU A 145 -16.40 -0.72 -5.49
CA GLU A 145 -17.74 -0.11 -5.53
C GLU A 145 -17.75 1.32 -4.97
N GLY A 146 -18.85 1.78 -4.45
CA GLY A 146 -19.04 3.13 -3.93
C GLY A 146 -19.33 4.15 -5.05
N LEU A 147 -18.85 5.37 -4.90
CA LEU A 147 -18.92 6.39 -5.95
C LEU A 147 -17.98 6.08 -7.13
N TYR A 148 -16.93 5.30 -6.90
CA TYR A 148 -16.04 4.81 -7.94
C TYR A 148 -16.70 3.78 -8.89
N ALA A 149 -17.95 3.39 -8.64
CA ALA A 149 -18.75 2.67 -9.63
C ALA A 149 -18.95 3.49 -10.93
N GLY A 150 -18.81 4.84 -10.83
CA GLY A 150 -18.86 5.73 -11.99
C GLY A 150 -20.24 5.81 -12.62
N LEU A 151 -21.29 5.68 -11.82
CA LEU A 151 -22.69 5.79 -12.24
C LEU A 151 -23.15 7.22 -12.00
N GLU A 152 -23.00 8.06 -13.03
CA GLU A 152 -23.33 9.46 -12.96
C GLU A 152 -24.20 9.88 -14.17
N THR A 153 -25.09 10.83 -13.92
CA THR A 153 -25.90 11.48 -14.95
C THR A 153 -25.93 12.99 -14.72
N SER A 154 -25.99 13.77 -15.79
CA SER A 154 -26.16 15.22 -15.72
C SER A 154 -26.98 15.71 -16.90
N ASP A 155 -27.82 16.74 -16.66
CA ASP A 155 -28.52 17.51 -17.69
C ASP A 155 -27.86 18.89 -17.94
N GLY A 156 -26.72 19.18 -17.28
CA GLY A 156 -26.00 20.45 -17.36
C GLY A 156 -26.37 21.43 -16.24
N GLU A 157 -27.52 21.25 -15.57
CA GLU A 157 -27.93 22.05 -14.40
C GLU A 157 -27.89 21.20 -13.12
N THR A 158 -28.25 19.93 -13.23
CA THR A 158 -28.25 18.97 -12.11
C THR A 158 -27.40 17.77 -12.47
N ALA A 159 -26.50 17.39 -11.56
CA ALA A 159 -25.73 16.16 -11.67
C ALA A 159 -26.03 15.20 -10.52
N VAL A 160 -26.18 13.92 -10.82
CA VAL A 160 -26.48 12.87 -9.85
C VAL A 160 -25.43 11.78 -9.95
N ALA A 161 -24.78 11.45 -8.82
CA ALA A 161 -23.90 10.31 -8.68
C ALA A 161 -24.55 9.22 -7.81
N GLN A 162 -24.54 7.97 -8.29
CA GLN A 162 -25.06 6.83 -7.55
C GLN A 162 -23.94 6.16 -6.77
N ARG A 163 -24.12 6.07 -5.45
CA ARG A 163 -23.23 5.34 -4.58
C ARG A 163 -23.73 3.91 -4.38
N VAL A 164 -23.00 2.95 -4.91
CA VAL A 164 -23.33 1.53 -4.79
C VAL A 164 -22.59 0.92 -3.61
N ILE A 165 -23.34 0.31 -2.67
CA ILE A 165 -22.77 -0.47 -1.57
C ILE A 165 -23.51 -1.81 -1.52
N THR A 166 -22.75 -2.91 -1.57
CA THR A 166 -23.31 -4.26 -1.51
C THR A 166 -22.92 -4.95 -0.20
N ARG A 167 -23.76 -5.86 0.26
CA ARG A 167 -23.45 -6.72 1.41
C ARG A 167 -22.19 -7.55 1.14
N ARG A 168 -22.07 -8.14 -0.05
CA ARG A 168 -20.91 -8.97 -0.42
C ARG A 168 -19.60 -8.20 -0.31
N ALA A 169 -19.50 -7.01 -0.91
CA ALA A 169 -18.27 -6.21 -0.84
C ALA A 169 -17.99 -5.73 0.58
N SER A 170 -19.04 -5.31 1.31
CA SER A 170 -18.91 -4.89 2.72
C SER A 170 -18.44 -6.04 3.62
N GLU A 171 -18.90 -7.28 3.38
CA GLU A 171 -18.52 -8.45 4.16
C GLU A 171 -17.05 -8.82 3.92
N ARG A 172 -16.62 -8.93 2.66
CA ARG A 172 -15.26 -9.35 2.34
C ARG A 172 -14.21 -8.31 2.77
N ILE A 173 -14.52 -7.00 2.65
CA ILE A 173 -13.55 -5.98 3.11
C ILE A 173 -13.48 -5.92 4.64
N ALA A 174 -14.58 -6.11 5.35
CA ALA A 174 -14.59 -6.22 6.80
C ALA A 174 -13.79 -7.46 7.23
N GLN A 175 -14.02 -8.61 6.62
CA GLN A 175 -13.27 -9.83 6.90
C GLN A 175 -11.76 -9.60 6.72
N ALA A 176 -11.33 -9.02 5.60
CA ALA A 176 -9.92 -8.70 5.35
C ALA A 176 -9.32 -7.80 6.45
N ALA A 177 -10.09 -6.82 6.95
CA ALA A 177 -9.64 -5.94 8.01
C ALA A 177 -9.49 -6.66 9.37
N PHE A 178 -10.42 -7.54 9.72
CA PHE A 178 -10.35 -8.31 10.96
C PHE A 178 -9.22 -9.36 10.93
N GLU A 179 -9.03 -10.04 9.81
CA GLU A 179 -7.91 -10.97 9.61
C GLU A 179 -6.57 -10.25 9.68
N LEU A 180 -6.46 -9.09 9.04
CA LEU A 180 -5.26 -8.25 9.13
C LEU A 180 -4.97 -7.82 10.57
N ALA A 181 -5.97 -7.41 11.34
CA ALA A 181 -5.79 -7.03 12.73
C ALA A 181 -5.24 -8.18 13.59
N ARG A 182 -5.70 -9.41 13.37
CA ARG A 182 -5.16 -10.62 14.00
C ARG A 182 -3.71 -10.87 13.62
N GLN A 183 -3.40 -10.83 12.31
CA GLN A 183 -2.05 -11.06 11.80
C GLN A 183 -1.05 -10.06 12.37
N ARG A 184 -1.42 -8.79 12.45
CA ARG A 184 -0.60 -7.73 13.02
C ARG A 184 -0.21 -7.98 14.49
N THR A 185 -1.04 -8.70 15.23
CA THR A 185 -0.77 -9.03 16.63
C THR A 185 0.20 -10.20 16.78
N THR A 186 0.21 -11.14 15.82
CA THR A 186 1.05 -12.35 15.87
C THR A 186 2.44 -12.16 15.26
N THR A 187 2.56 -11.29 14.25
CA THR A 187 3.82 -11.04 13.52
C THR A 187 4.62 -9.87 14.07
N ASP A 188 3.99 -9.02 14.87
CA ASP A 188 4.68 -7.90 15.47
C ASP A 188 5.39 -8.36 16.74
N ASP A 189 6.72 -8.47 16.65
CA ASP A 189 7.62 -8.32 17.80
C ASP A 189 7.53 -6.85 18.31
N ARG A 190 6.30 -6.38 18.58
CA ARG A 190 6.09 -5.18 19.39
C ARG A 190 6.63 -5.53 20.76
N GLN A 191 7.96 -5.45 20.83
CA GLN A 191 8.66 -5.43 22.10
C GLN A 191 7.85 -4.48 22.98
N SER A 192 7.42 -4.99 24.07
CA SER A 192 6.86 -4.22 25.17
C SER A 192 7.68 -2.94 25.29
N THR A 193 7.11 -1.83 24.80
CA THR A 193 7.79 -0.54 24.91
C THR A 193 7.77 -0.21 26.38
N THR A 194 8.93 -0.24 26.99
CA THR A 194 9.11 0.24 28.36
C THR A 194 8.97 1.75 28.32
N VAL A 195 7.89 2.27 28.88
CA VAL A 195 7.68 3.71 29.03
C VAL A 195 8.06 4.08 30.45
N GLU A 196 9.00 5.00 30.59
CA GLU A 196 9.35 5.60 31.88
C GLU A 196 8.30 6.67 32.23
N GLN A 197 7.50 6.41 33.24
CA GLN A 197 6.64 7.41 33.88
C GLN A 197 7.04 7.56 35.33
N GLY A 198 7.61 8.71 35.68
CA GLY A 198 7.94 9.04 37.06
C GLY A 198 9.01 8.16 37.72
N GLY A 199 10.01 7.68 36.94
CA GLY A 199 11.07 6.82 37.46
C GLY A 199 10.71 5.33 37.56
N GLN A 200 9.54 4.93 37.12
CA GLN A 200 9.15 3.52 37.01
C GLN A 200 8.98 3.12 35.53
N TRP A 201 9.68 2.06 35.15
CA TRP A 201 9.52 1.42 33.84
C TRP A 201 8.28 0.54 33.83
N SER A 202 7.25 0.93 33.13
CA SER A 202 6.08 0.09 32.87
C SER A 202 6.18 -0.52 31.48
N VAL A 203 6.02 -1.85 31.43
CA VAL A 203 5.85 -2.58 30.17
C VAL A 203 4.45 -2.25 29.66
N VAL A 204 4.35 -1.39 28.64
CA VAL A 204 3.07 -1.20 27.95
C VAL A 204 2.82 -2.47 27.13
N GLY A 205 1.86 -3.27 27.63
CA GLY A 205 1.53 -4.57 27.07
C GLY A 205 1.13 -4.50 25.59
N ARG A 206 1.18 -5.65 24.91
CA ARG A 206 0.65 -5.88 23.55
C ARG A 206 -0.67 -5.14 23.39
N ARG A 207 -0.78 -4.24 22.40
CA ARG A 207 -2.06 -3.68 22.01
C ARG A 207 -2.97 -4.84 21.58
N SER A 208 -4.13 -4.96 22.18
CA SER A 208 -5.15 -5.87 21.66
C SER A 208 -5.51 -5.48 20.23
N PRO A 209 -5.66 -6.45 19.31
CA PRO A 209 -6.04 -6.15 17.93
C PRO A 209 -7.34 -5.35 17.92
N ARG A 210 -7.39 -4.31 17.09
CA ARG A 210 -8.55 -3.40 17.03
C ARG A 210 -8.91 -3.07 15.59
N VAL A 211 -10.21 -3.11 15.29
CA VAL A 211 -10.77 -2.63 14.02
C VAL A 211 -11.73 -1.48 14.30
N THR A 212 -11.50 -0.33 13.67
CA THR A 212 -12.41 0.81 13.68
C THR A 212 -13.20 0.84 12.38
N VAL A 213 -14.53 0.67 12.47
CA VAL A 213 -15.45 0.75 11.31
C VAL A 213 -15.82 2.20 11.07
N VAL A 214 -15.35 2.76 9.94
CA VAL A 214 -15.56 4.18 9.63
C VAL A 214 -16.67 4.35 8.58
N HIS A 215 -17.68 5.16 8.90
CA HIS A 215 -18.86 5.35 8.08
C HIS A 215 -19.50 6.75 8.25
N LYS A 216 -20.62 7.00 7.57
CA LYS A 216 -21.47 8.20 7.75
C LYS A 216 -22.94 7.82 7.76
N ALA A 217 -23.30 6.79 8.55
CA ALA A 217 -24.65 6.23 8.58
C ALA A 217 -25.71 7.18 9.17
N ASN A 218 -25.31 8.23 9.90
CA ASN A 218 -26.22 9.26 10.37
C ASN A 218 -26.78 10.15 9.23
N VAL A 219 -26.10 10.20 8.08
CA VAL A 219 -26.53 10.94 6.88
C VAL A 219 -26.91 9.97 5.76
N MET A 220 -26.01 9.04 5.40
CA MET A 220 -26.24 8.04 4.34
C MET A 220 -26.76 6.74 4.96
N ARG A 221 -28.04 6.77 5.36
CA ARG A 221 -28.66 5.71 6.17
C ARG A 221 -28.67 4.35 5.48
N GLU A 222 -28.99 4.32 4.19
CA GLU A 222 -29.06 3.07 3.43
C GLU A 222 -27.66 2.54 3.09
N THR A 223 -26.84 3.32 2.42
CA THR A 223 -25.53 2.85 1.94
C THR A 223 -24.52 2.66 3.06
N CYS A 224 -24.28 3.67 3.89
CA CYS A 224 -23.40 3.52 5.05
C CYS A 224 -24.02 2.64 6.14
N GLY A 225 -25.34 2.62 6.28
CA GLY A 225 -26.04 1.73 7.20
C GLY A 225 -25.83 0.26 6.85
N LEU A 226 -25.94 -0.10 5.54
CA LEU A 226 -25.65 -1.45 5.08
C LEU A 226 -24.20 -1.85 5.33
N PHE A 227 -23.24 -0.99 4.96
CA PHE A 227 -21.82 -1.24 5.25
C PHE A 227 -21.57 -1.46 6.74
N ARG A 228 -22.02 -0.52 7.59
CA ARG A 228 -21.89 -0.58 9.05
C ARG A 228 -22.46 -1.87 9.64
N ALA A 229 -23.73 -2.17 9.34
CA ALA A 229 -24.40 -3.36 9.87
C ALA A 229 -23.69 -4.65 9.42
N THR A 230 -23.20 -4.70 8.19
CA THR A 230 -22.47 -5.86 7.65
C THR A 230 -21.11 -6.00 8.35
N ALA A 231 -20.34 -4.92 8.52
CA ALA A 231 -19.05 -4.97 9.19
C ALA A 231 -19.17 -5.40 10.66
N LEU A 232 -20.16 -4.89 11.38
CA LEU A 232 -20.44 -5.32 12.76
C LEU A 232 -20.88 -6.78 12.85
N LYS A 233 -21.64 -7.28 11.86
CA LYS A 233 -22.00 -8.71 11.80
C LYS A 233 -20.78 -9.59 11.52
N VAL A 234 -19.83 -9.12 10.73
CA VAL A 234 -18.52 -9.80 10.55
C VAL A 234 -17.75 -9.84 11.86
N ALA A 235 -17.75 -8.74 12.64
CA ALA A 235 -17.04 -8.65 13.92
C ALA A 235 -17.43 -9.76 14.92
N GLU A 236 -18.67 -10.24 14.88
CA GLU A 236 -19.13 -11.35 15.75
C GLU A 236 -18.31 -12.65 15.57
N ARG A 237 -17.67 -12.81 14.41
CA ARG A 237 -16.77 -13.97 14.10
C ARG A 237 -15.36 -13.79 14.66
N TYR A 238 -15.05 -12.62 15.22
CA TYR A 238 -13.72 -12.25 15.69
C TYR A 238 -13.76 -11.72 17.15
N PRO A 239 -14.15 -12.55 18.14
CA PRO A 239 -14.34 -12.13 19.52
C PRO A 239 -13.04 -11.68 20.22
N ASP A 240 -11.88 -12.01 19.64
CA ASP A 240 -10.54 -11.64 20.08
C ASP A 240 -10.09 -10.26 19.55
N VAL A 241 -10.87 -9.64 18.63
CA VAL A 241 -10.58 -8.33 18.05
C VAL A 241 -11.55 -7.29 18.63
N THR A 242 -11.02 -6.25 19.24
CA THR A 242 -11.84 -5.12 19.69
C THR A 242 -12.40 -4.38 18.48
N VAL A 243 -13.71 -4.13 18.47
CA VAL A 243 -14.34 -3.32 17.41
C VAL A 243 -14.90 -2.03 18.00
N ASP A 244 -14.67 -0.91 17.32
CA ASP A 244 -15.33 0.36 17.55
C ASP A 244 -15.80 0.99 16.24
N GLU A 245 -16.59 2.04 16.35
CA GLU A 245 -17.19 2.74 15.23
C GLU A 245 -16.87 4.23 15.29
N GLN A 246 -16.68 4.82 14.09
CA GLN A 246 -16.49 6.27 13.99
C GLN A 246 -17.21 6.86 12.78
N LEU A 247 -17.73 8.07 12.94
CA LEU A 247 -18.13 8.89 11.78
C LEU A 247 -16.88 9.39 11.07
N VAL A 248 -16.92 9.41 9.74
CA VAL A 248 -15.76 9.70 8.89
C VAL A 248 -15.12 11.07 9.18
N ASP A 249 -15.93 12.08 9.47
CA ASP A 249 -15.47 13.42 9.85
C ASP A 249 -14.72 13.42 11.19
N SER A 250 -15.23 12.70 12.17
CA SER A 250 -14.53 12.50 13.45
C SER A 250 -13.26 11.66 13.29
N ALA A 251 -13.29 10.62 12.44
CA ALA A 251 -12.11 9.80 12.15
C ALA A 251 -11.00 10.63 11.50
N ALA A 252 -11.34 11.50 10.54
CA ALA A 252 -10.38 12.40 9.89
C ALA A 252 -9.68 13.31 10.91
N LEU A 253 -10.45 13.94 11.81
CA LEU A 253 -9.89 14.77 12.87
C LEU A 253 -9.00 13.98 13.82
N GLN A 254 -9.42 12.78 14.21
CA GLN A 254 -8.66 11.94 15.13
C GLN A 254 -7.41 11.33 14.52
N LEU A 255 -7.39 11.05 13.22
CA LEU A 255 -6.18 10.67 12.50
C LEU A 255 -5.08 11.76 12.58
N VAL A 256 -5.48 13.03 12.67
CA VAL A 256 -4.53 14.14 12.86
C VAL A 256 -4.15 14.32 14.34
N GLN A 257 -5.12 14.23 15.25
CA GLN A 257 -4.90 14.58 16.66
C GLN A 257 -4.39 13.43 17.52
N ARG A 258 -4.86 12.20 17.25
CA ARG A 258 -4.62 11.01 18.06
C ARG A 258 -4.51 9.74 17.18
N PRO A 259 -3.58 9.70 16.22
CA PRO A 259 -3.44 8.57 15.29
C PRO A 259 -3.16 7.24 16.00
N GLU A 260 -2.54 7.30 17.17
CA GLU A 260 -2.23 6.13 18.00
C GLU A 260 -3.45 5.37 18.52
N ARG A 261 -4.64 5.93 18.44
CA ARG A 261 -5.89 5.24 18.79
C ARG A 261 -6.24 4.13 17.80
N PHE A 262 -5.80 4.28 16.55
CA PHE A 262 -6.14 3.38 15.49
C PHE A 262 -5.11 2.25 15.35
N ASP A 263 -5.60 1.07 15.01
CA ASP A 263 -4.78 -0.06 14.57
C ASP A 263 -5.17 -0.40 13.13
N VAL A 264 -6.37 -0.89 12.88
CA VAL A 264 -6.91 -1.10 11.55
C VAL A 264 -8.19 -0.30 11.39
N LEU A 265 -8.25 0.56 10.37
CA LEU A 265 -9.48 1.25 9.96
C LEU A 265 -10.06 0.54 8.75
N VAL A 266 -11.35 0.21 8.79
CA VAL A 266 -12.06 -0.32 7.62
C VAL A 266 -13.15 0.64 7.18
N THR A 267 -13.20 0.90 5.87
CA THR A 267 -14.16 1.85 5.31
C THR A 267 -14.45 1.63 3.84
N THR A 268 -15.45 2.35 3.32
CA THR A 268 -15.84 2.35 1.92
C THR A 268 -14.85 3.12 1.05
N ASN A 269 -14.94 2.94 -0.26
CA ASN A 269 -13.95 3.36 -1.25
C ASN A 269 -13.50 4.82 -1.09
N MET A 270 -14.39 5.80 -1.33
CA MET A 270 -14.01 7.22 -1.29
C MET A 270 -13.54 7.67 0.10
N PHE A 271 -14.16 7.19 1.17
CA PHE A 271 -13.73 7.55 2.51
C PHE A 271 -12.32 7.00 2.81
N GLY A 272 -12.03 5.77 2.36
CA GLY A 272 -10.70 5.18 2.52
C GLY A 272 -9.64 5.94 1.73
N ASP A 273 -9.97 6.46 0.55
CA ASP A 273 -9.08 7.29 -0.24
C ASP A 273 -8.68 8.56 0.54
N ILE A 274 -9.68 9.33 0.96
CA ILE A 274 -9.44 10.59 1.68
C ILE A 274 -8.71 10.35 3.01
N LEU A 275 -9.16 9.37 3.80
CA LEU A 275 -8.58 9.12 5.11
C LEU A 275 -7.14 8.62 5.05
N SER A 276 -6.79 7.83 4.03
CA SER A 276 -5.42 7.35 3.87
C SER A 276 -4.47 8.46 3.42
N ASP A 277 -4.95 9.42 2.63
CA ASP A 277 -4.15 10.60 2.27
C ASP A 277 -3.90 11.49 3.49
N VAL A 278 -4.94 11.72 4.32
CA VAL A 278 -4.77 12.41 5.61
C VAL A 278 -3.76 11.67 6.50
N ALA A 279 -3.85 10.34 6.57
CA ALA A 279 -2.97 9.52 7.40
C ALA A 279 -1.53 9.49 6.86
N SER A 280 -1.30 9.68 5.54
CA SER A 280 0.03 9.70 4.93
C SER A 280 0.95 10.80 5.49
N TYR A 281 0.37 11.83 6.10
CA TYR A 281 1.12 12.85 6.85
C TYR A 281 2.09 12.23 7.87
N TRP A 282 1.66 11.18 8.55
CA TRP A 282 2.45 10.52 9.60
C TRP A 282 3.59 9.65 9.07
N CYS A 283 3.54 9.19 7.84
CA CYS A 283 4.66 8.44 7.25
C CYS A 283 5.67 9.32 6.51
N GLY A 284 5.48 10.63 6.47
CA GLY A 284 6.38 11.58 5.79
C GLY A 284 5.87 12.03 4.42
N GLY A 285 4.57 11.88 4.15
CA GLY A 285 3.93 12.33 2.91
C GLY A 285 3.75 11.23 1.87
N LEU A 286 3.22 11.60 0.72
CA LEU A 286 2.84 10.67 -0.35
C LEU A 286 4.04 9.90 -0.95
N GLY A 287 5.23 10.52 -0.99
CA GLY A 287 6.48 9.86 -1.45
C GLY A 287 6.93 8.69 -0.58
N MET A 288 6.29 8.52 0.60
CA MET A 288 6.54 7.44 1.55
C MET A 288 5.39 6.43 1.64
N ALA A 289 4.23 6.77 1.09
CA ALA A 289 3.00 6.02 1.27
C ALA A 289 2.91 4.85 0.28
N THR A 290 2.89 3.64 0.82
CA THR A 290 2.74 2.39 0.07
C THR A 290 1.29 1.92 0.03
N SER A 291 0.94 1.15 -0.97
CA SER A 291 -0.40 0.57 -1.13
C SER A 291 -0.34 -0.82 -1.76
N ALA A 292 -1.19 -1.72 -1.28
CA ALA A 292 -1.45 -3.00 -1.91
C ALA A 292 -2.94 -3.12 -2.25
N ASN A 293 -3.24 -3.52 -3.46
CA ASN A 293 -4.59 -3.86 -3.91
C ASN A 293 -4.68 -5.39 -4.00
N ILE A 294 -5.47 -6.00 -3.15
CA ILE A 294 -5.53 -7.44 -2.95
C ILE A 294 -6.91 -7.96 -3.35
N GLY A 295 -6.90 -9.01 -4.14
CA GLY A 295 -8.05 -9.87 -4.47
C GLY A 295 -7.79 -11.30 -4.02
N ASP A 296 -8.72 -12.21 -4.32
CA ASP A 296 -8.58 -13.61 -3.92
C ASP A 296 -7.44 -14.32 -4.70
N ASN A 297 -7.20 -13.91 -5.96
CA ASN A 297 -6.24 -14.57 -6.84
C ASN A 297 -5.11 -13.66 -7.34
N HIS A 298 -5.24 -12.35 -7.19
CA HIS A 298 -4.33 -11.37 -7.77
C HIS A 298 -3.98 -10.30 -6.74
N ALA A 299 -2.77 -9.73 -6.88
CA ALA A 299 -2.32 -8.61 -6.07
C ALA A 299 -1.55 -7.58 -6.92
N LEU A 300 -1.77 -6.30 -6.61
CA LEU A 300 -1.11 -5.18 -7.25
C LEU A 300 -0.58 -4.23 -6.19
N PHE A 301 0.68 -3.87 -6.31
CA PHE A 301 1.40 -3.01 -5.38
C PHE A 301 1.75 -1.70 -6.08
N GLU A 302 1.33 -0.57 -5.50
CA GLU A 302 1.53 0.75 -6.08
C GLU A 302 1.81 1.80 -5.00
N PRO A 303 2.67 2.80 -5.25
CA PRO A 303 2.72 4.00 -4.43
C PRO A 303 1.37 4.72 -4.41
N VAL A 304 1.09 5.45 -3.35
CA VAL A 304 -0.15 6.25 -3.25
C VAL A 304 -0.06 7.53 -4.11
N HIS A 305 1.16 8.04 -4.35
CA HIS A 305 1.38 9.25 -5.14
C HIS A 305 0.99 9.08 -6.62
N GLY A 306 0.60 10.19 -7.27
CA GLY A 306 0.37 10.27 -8.71
C GLY A 306 1.65 10.41 -9.54
N SER A 307 1.50 10.84 -10.78
CA SER A 307 2.57 10.96 -11.78
C SER A 307 3.52 12.16 -11.58
N ALA A 308 3.18 13.14 -10.75
CA ALA A 308 3.95 14.35 -10.44
C ALA A 308 4.68 14.95 -11.68
N PRO A 309 3.91 15.44 -12.67
CA PRO A 309 4.48 15.85 -13.97
C PRO A 309 5.47 17.01 -13.87
N ASP A 310 5.40 17.81 -12.80
CA ASP A 310 6.27 18.93 -12.50
C ASP A 310 7.71 18.51 -12.18
N ILE A 311 7.93 17.33 -11.65
CA ILE A 311 9.26 16.80 -11.32
C ILE A 311 9.67 15.60 -12.17
N ALA A 312 8.79 15.08 -13.02
CA ALA A 312 9.08 13.96 -13.91
C ALA A 312 10.29 14.25 -14.83
N GLY A 313 11.17 13.28 -15.00
CA GLY A 313 12.39 13.39 -15.81
C GLY A 313 13.56 14.11 -15.13
N LYS A 314 13.37 14.63 -13.89
CA LYS A 314 14.45 15.35 -13.19
C LYS A 314 15.33 14.45 -12.32
N GLY A 315 14.97 13.19 -12.11
CA GLY A 315 15.71 12.24 -11.29
C GLY A 315 15.76 12.61 -9.81
N ILE A 316 14.71 13.30 -9.31
CA ILE A 316 14.60 13.77 -7.92
C ILE A 316 13.38 13.18 -7.21
N ALA A 317 12.60 12.35 -7.87
CA ALA A 317 11.45 11.68 -7.29
C ALA A 317 11.90 10.74 -6.15
N ASN A 318 11.14 10.75 -5.05
CA ASN A 318 11.40 9.88 -3.92
C ASN A 318 11.00 8.43 -4.26
N PRO A 319 11.95 7.46 -4.29
CA PRO A 319 11.64 6.08 -4.66
C PRO A 319 11.11 5.22 -3.50
N LEU A 320 11.08 5.75 -2.26
CA LEU A 320 10.87 4.96 -1.06
C LEU A 320 9.47 4.32 -0.99
N ALA A 321 8.44 4.99 -1.52
CA ALA A 321 7.11 4.39 -1.62
C ALA A 321 7.12 3.17 -2.56
N ALA A 322 7.74 3.28 -3.74
CA ALA A 322 7.84 2.18 -4.72
C ALA A 322 8.70 1.02 -4.17
N ILE A 323 9.82 1.32 -3.51
CA ILE A 323 10.66 0.32 -2.83
C ILE A 323 9.89 -0.36 -1.67
N GLY A 324 9.11 0.41 -0.92
CA GLY A 324 8.22 -0.13 0.11
C GLY A 324 7.12 -1.04 -0.46
N CYS A 325 6.58 -0.71 -1.65
CA CYS A 325 5.65 -1.57 -2.39
C CYS A 325 6.33 -2.88 -2.84
N ALA A 326 7.61 -2.84 -3.25
CA ALA A 326 8.38 -4.05 -3.53
C ALA A 326 8.51 -4.95 -2.29
N ALA A 327 8.74 -4.38 -1.10
CA ALA A 327 8.74 -5.16 0.14
C ALA A 327 7.36 -5.78 0.45
N MET A 328 6.25 -5.05 0.20
CA MET A 328 4.90 -5.60 0.36
C MET A 328 4.61 -6.72 -0.66
N LEU A 329 5.12 -6.61 -1.87
CA LEU A 329 5.04 -7.64 -2.90
C LEU A 329 5.75 -8.92 -2.44
N LEU A 330 6.93 -8.82 -1.86
CA LEU A 330 7.67 -9.95 -1.30
C LEU A 330 6.90 -10.62 -0.16
N ASP A 331 6.30 -9.87 0.76
CA ASP A 331 5.45 -10.45 1.81
C ASP A 331 4.24 -11.18 1.23
N HIS A 332 3.62 -10.64 0.18
CA HIS A 332 2.51 -11.30 -0.48
C HIS A 332 2.93 -12.64 -1.07
N LEU A 333 4.05 -12.69 -1.79
CA LEU A 333 4.59 -13.93 -2.36
C LEU A 333 4.93 -14.95 -1.25
N ALA A 334 5.49 -14.49 -0.13
CA ALA A 334 5.82 -15.31 1.03
C ALA A 334 4.59 -15.93 1.73
N ASN A 335 3.41 -15.35 1.57
CA ASN A 335 2.19 -15.79 2.22
C ASN A 335 1.23 -16.55 1.30
N ARG A 336 1.61 -16.78 0.03
CA ARG A 336 0.81 -17.59 -0.89
C ARG A 336 0.91 -19.09 -0.55
N SER A 337 -0.17 -19.82 -0.79
CA SER A 337 -0.12 -21.28 -0.80
C SER A 337 0.63 -21.74 -2.05
N LEU A 338 1.84 -22.23 -1.88
CA LEU A 338 2.77 -22.58 -2.95
C LEU A 338 3.10 -24.08 -2.90
N PRO A 339 3.49 -24.68 -4.04
CA PRO A 339 4.11 -26.01 -4.05
C PRO A 339 5.42 -26.01 -3.22
N ASP A 340 5.77 -27.15 -2.64
CA ASP A 340 6.97 -27.32 -1.80
C ASP A 340 8.25 -26.81 -2.48
N THR A 341 8.33 -26.93 -3.81
CA THR A 341 9.47 -26.46 -4.61
C THR A 341 9.67 -24.93 -4.60
N GLN A 342 8.61 -24.18 -4.30
CA GLN A 342 8.65 -22.71 -4.22
C GLN A 342 8.66 -22.19 -2.77
N GLN A 343 8.46 -23.07 -1.78
CA GLN A 343 8.36 -22.65 -0.38
C GLN A 343 9.66 -22.01 0.14
N LEU A 344 10.82 -22.53 -0.25
CA LEU A 344 12.11 -21.94 0.12
C LEU A 344 12.27 -20.51 -0.41
N VAL A 345 11.86 -20.26 -1.66
CA VAL A 345 11.90 -18.92 -2.25
C VAL A 345 10.91 -17.98 -1.54
N ALA A 346 9.76 -18.49 -1.14
CA ALA A 346 8.78 -17.73 -0.36
C ALA A 346 9.32 -17.30 1.01
N ASP A 347 10.03 -18.19 1.71
CA ASP A 347 10.66 -17.86 2.99
C ASP A 347 11.77 -16.81 2.82
N GLU A 348 12.57 -16.91 1.76
CA GLU A 348 13.55 -15.89 1.39
C GLU A 348 12.89 -14.54 1.07
N CYS A 349 11.73 -14.52 0.39
CA CYS A 349 10.96 -13.31 0.15
C CYS A 349 10.64 -12.58 1.47
N ARG A 350 10.24 -13.32 2.52
CA ARG A 350 9.94 -12.73 3.84
C ARG A 350 11.17 -12.09 4.48
N VAL A 351 12.31 -12.76 4.39
CA VAL A 351 13.59 -12.23 4.88
C VAL A 351 13.94 -10.93 4.15
N TRP A 352 13.89 -10.94 2.82
CA TRP A 352 14.21 -9.77 2.02
C TRP A 352 13.22 -8.61 2.21
N ALA A 353 11.93 -8.89 2.39
CA ALA A 353 10.95 -7.86 2.72
C ALA A 353 11.33 -7.13 4.03
N THR A 354 11.79 -7.88 5.02
CA THR A 354 12.24 -7.33 6.31
C THR A 354 13.52 -6.50 6.13
N ARG A 355 14.51 -7.00 5.40
CA ARG A 355 15.77 -6.29 5.11
C ARG A 355 15.53 -4.99 4.34
N ILE A 356 14.66 -4.99 3.32
CA ILE A 356 14.28 -3.78 2.58
C ILE A 356 13.70 -2.73 3.52
N ARG A 357 12.80 -3.11 4.43
CA ARG A 357 12.21 -2.17 5.39
C ARG A 357 13.24 -1.64 6.39
N ALA A 358 14.15 -2.48 6.85
CA ALA A 358 15.27 -2.05 7.71
C ALA A 358 16.18 -1.07 6.97
N ALA A 359 16.53 -1.35 5.71
CA ALA A 359 17.34 -0.46 4.87
C ALA A 359 16.66 0.89 4.62
N ILE A 360 15.32 0.91 4.37
CA ILE A 360 14.54 2.15 4.28
C ILE A 360 14.68 2.96 5.58
N THR A 361 14.51 2.31 6.72
CA THR A 361 14.59 2.97 8.03
C THR A 361 15.99 3.53 8.29
N ALA A 362 17.03 2.76 8.01
CA ALA A 362 18.42 3.19 8.17
C ALA A 362 18.80 4.36 7.25
N THR A 363 18.34 4.33 5.97
CA THR A 363 18.57 5.42 5.02
C THR A 363 17.90 6.72 5.47
N LEU A 364 16.67 6.63 6.00
CA LEU A 364 15.93 7.79 6.52
C LEU A 364 16.57 8.38 7.80
N ALA A 365 17.24 7.57 8.61
CA ALA A 365 17.98 8.03 9.78
C ALA A 365 19.27 8.80 9.40
N GLY A 366 19.76 8.62 8.15
CA GLY A 366 20.91 9.32 7.61
C GLY A 366 20.55 10.64 6.90
N ASP A 367 21.52 11.17 6.15
CA ASP A 367 21.40 12.45 5.44
C ASP A 367 20.97 12.31 3.96
N ILE A 368 20.79 11.07 3.46
CA ILE A 368 20.41 10.81 2.08
C ILE A 368 18.90 10.93 1.94
N ARG A 369 18.43 12.14 1.65
CA ARG A 369 17.00 12.48 1.54
C ARG A 369 16.71 13.22 0.25
N THR A 370 15.60 12.89 -0.38
CA THR A 370 15.08 13.59 -1.55
C THR A 370 14.49 14.98 -1.17
N PRO A 371 14.24 15.87 -2.14
CA PRO A 371 13.73 17.22 -1.87
C PRO A 371 12.41 17.27 -1.10
N ASP A 372 11.50 16.33 -1.31
CA ASP A 372 10.23 16.22 -0.57
C ASP A 372 10.43 15.90 0.93
N LEU A 373 11.58 15.32 1.28
CA LEU A 373 12.01 15.05 2.67
C LEU A 373 13.02 16.09 3.19
N GLY A 374 13.14 17.23 2.50
CA GLY A 374 14.02 18.35 2.88
C GLY A 374 15.50 18.14 2.58
N GLY A 375 15.85 17.17 1.72
CA GLY A 375 17.22 16.90 1.28
C GLY A 375 17.49 17.36 -0.15
N THR A 376 18.60 16.89 -0.72
CA THR A 376 19.04 17.19 -2.09
C THR A 376 19.42 15.93 -2.88
N ALA A 377 19.24 14.75 -2.29
CA ALA A 377 19.57 13.48 -2.92
C ALA A 377 18.68 13.21 -4.14
N ARG A 378 19.24 12.55 -5.12
CA ARG A 378 18.53 12.08 -6.31
C ARG A 378 17.88 10.71 -6.02
N THR A 379 16.94 10.34 -6.88
CA THR A 379 16.31 9.01 -6.88
C THR A 379 17.35 7.89 -6.87
N ALA A 380 18.40 8.01 -7.69
CA ALA A 380 19.49 7.03 -7.76
C ALA A 380 20.33 6.96 -6.47
N ASP A 381 20.57 8.09 -5.79
CA ASP A 381 21.36 8.12 -4.56
C ASP A 381 20.65 7.35 -3.44
N VAL A 382 19.33 7.56 -3.30
CA VAL A 382 18.50 6.84 -2.33
C VAL A 382 18.45 5.35 -2.66
N THR A 383 18.27 4.99 -3.94
CA THR A 383 18.25 3.59 -4.39
C THR A 383 19.55 2.88 -4.06
N HIS A 384 20.70 3.52 -4.36
CA HIS A 384 22.01 2.99 -4.06
C HIS A 384 22.24 2.80 -2.56
N ALA A 385 21.83 3.78 -1.73
CA ALA A 385 21.93 3.68 -0.27
C ALA A 385 21.14 2.48 0.28
N ILE A 386 19.92 2.26 -0.22
CA ILE A 386 19.10 1.11 0.16
C ILE A 386 19.82 -0.21 -0.18
N ILE A 387 20.30 -0.35 -1.42
CA ILE A 387 20.98 -1.57 -1.87
C ILE A 387 22.26 -1.83 -1.06
N THR A 388 23.05 -0.79 -0.79
CA THR A 388 24.26 -0.89 0.03
C THR A 388 23.95 -1.33 1.45
N THR A 389 22.90 -0.77 2.06
CA THR A 389 22.49 -1.15 3.42
C THR A 389 22.00 -2.60 3.47
N MET A 390 21.20 -3.03 2.48
CA MET A 390 20.74 -4.43 2.38
C MET A 390 21.89 -5.44 2.28
N ALA A 391 22.99 -5.06 1.62
CA ALA A 391 24.15 -5.94 1.46
C ALA A 391 24.99 -6.06 2.76
N ASN A 392 24.96 -5.06 3.64
CA ASN A 392 25.76 -5.02 4.87
C ASN A 392 25.09 -5.75 6.06
N ASP A 393 23.80 -6.04 5.99
CA ASP A 393 23.04 -6.74 7.02
C ASP A 393 23.01 -8.28 6.80
N GLY A 394 23.94 -8.82 6.01
CA GLY A 394 24.06 -10.21 5.62
C GLY A 394 25.06 -11.02 6.42
#